data_5a25fae8626613fb8d5ad5cdb8e4e893
#
_entry.id   5a25fae8626613fb8d5ad5cdb8e4e893
#
_cell.length_a   1.000
_cell.length_b   1.000
_cell.length_c   1.000
_cell.angle_alpha   90.00
_cell.angle_beta   90.00
_cell.angle_gamma   90.00
#
_symmetry.space_group_name_H-M   'P 1'
#
loop_
_entity.id
_entity.type
_entity.pdbx_description
1 polymer ?
#
loop_
_entity_poly.entity_id
_entity_poly.type
_entity_poly.pdbx_seq_one_letter_code
_entity_poly.pdbx_strand_id
1 'polypeptide(L)'
;MFKKLWVYGSPFSGKTTFATGAADHYVLSTDGNAQYVTDNYKLITDEVTPNGRMVLRKLAWEVFKEELEKLEAGTKHKTIIVDLVEDTYEMCRLYMYKKLNITHESDDSFRAWDKCRTEYLSTMRRLMNLPYDIVLISHEDTSKDITKKSGENITAIKPNLTDKVSNKLAGMVALVGRTVCDNGEYTLQIKTDEVTFGGGRLGINNVVVPLDWKEVSNLFEAKKDGGKN
;
A
#
# COMPACT_ATOMS: atom_id res chain seq x y z
N MET A 1 17.89 10.05 0.03
CA MET A 1 17.09 9.10 -0.77
C MET A 1 15.77 8.91 -0.03
N PHE A 2 14.63 9.04 -0.70
CA PHE A 2 13.33 8.83 -0.06
C PHE A 2 13.07 7.34 0.14
N LYS A 3 12.48 7.02 1.29
CA LYS A 3 12.13 5.64 1.64
C LYS A 3 10.80 5.29 0.97
N LYS A 4 10.76 4.21 0.20
CA LYS A 4 9.55 3.68 -0.42
C LYS A 4 9.36 2.26 0.09
N LEU A 5 8.38 2.09 0.96
CA LEU A 5 8.18 0.88 1.75
C LEU A 5 6.76 0.35 1.56
N TRP A 6 6.60 -0.94 1.43
CA TRP A 6 5.30 -1.61 1.49
C TRP A 6 5.31 -2.65 2.60
N VAL A 7 4.47 -2.45 3.61
CA VAL A 7 4.28 -3.39 4.71
C VAL A 7 2.90 -4.04 4.62
N TYR A 8 2.85 -5.34 4.87
CA TYR A 8 1.60 -6.08 4.89
C TYR A 8 1.59 -7.10 6.02
N GLY A 9 0.42 -7.54 6.46
CA GLY A 9 0.27 -8.52 7.54
C GLY A 9 -1.17 -8.62 8.02
N SER A 10 -1.42 -9.53 8.94
CA SER A 10 -2.73 -9.74 9.55
C SER A 10 -3.25 -8.47 10.25
N PRO A 11 -4.57 -8.36 10.46
CA PRO A 11 -5.12 -7.34 11.34
C PRO A 11 -4.40 -7.33 12.70
N PHE A 12 -4.24 -6.13 13.28
CA PHE A 12 -3.57 -5.92 14.57
C PHE A 12 -2.07 -6.28 14.64
N SER A 13 -1.40 -6.50 13.50
CA SER A 13 0.05 -6.72 13.45
C SER A 13 0.90 -5.44 13.55
N GLY A 14 0.31 -4.31 13.97
CA GLY A 14 1.02 -3.07 14.27
C GLY A 14 1.36 -2.18 13.06
N LYS A 15 0.84 -2.45 11.86
CA LYS A 15 1.18 -1.75 10.61
C LYS A 15 0.99 -0.24 10.68
N THR A 16 -0.20 0.23 11.07
CA THR A 16 -0.54 1.65 11.13
C THR A 16 0.28 2.35 12.22
N THR A 17 0.39 1.74 13.41
CA THR A 17 1.21 2.27 14.52
C THR A 17 2.68 2.41 14.13
N PHE A 18 3.23 1.41 13.44
CA PHE A 18 4.58 1.47 12.89
C PHE A 18 4.77 2.64 11.93
N ALA A 19 3.88 2.76 10.94
CA ALA A 19 4.01 3.78 9.91
C ALA A 19 3.84 5.20 10.47
N THR A 20 2.96 5.39 11.45
CA THR A 20 2.76 6.67 12.14
C THR A 20 3.87 7.02 13.13
N GLY A 21 4.78 6.09 13.44
CA GLY A 21 6.05 6.36 14.11
C GLY A 21 7.02 7.23 13.29
N ALA A 22 6.78 7.39 11.98
CA ALA A 22 7.51 8.33 11.13
C ALA A 22 7.22 9.78 11.52
N ALA A 23 8.27 10.61 11.58
CA ALA A 23 8.10 12.04 11.84
C ALA A 23 7.34 12.73 10.68
N ASP A 24 6.53 13.74 11.03
CA ASP A 24 5.78 14.56 10.05
C ASP A 24 4.96 13.70 9.05
N HIS A 25 4.31 12.65 9.54
CA HIS A 25 3.49 11.76 8.73
C HIS A 25 2.13 12.36 8.35
N TYR A 26 1.55 11.86 7.25
CA TYR A 26 0.18 12.11 6.82
C TYR A 26 -0.43 10.84 6.26
N VAL A 27 -1.59 10.44 6.78
CA VAL A 27 -2.24 9.18 6.42
C VAL A 27 -3.42 9.41 5.49
N LEU A 28 -3.41 8.76 4.34
CA LEU A 28 -4.58 8.58 3.49
C LEU A 28 -5.26 7.29 3.95
N SER A 29 -6.26 7.43 4.84
CA SER A 29 -6.95 6.31 5.49
C SER A 29 -8.21 5.95 4.74
N THR A 30 -8.35 4.70 4.34
CA THR A 30 -9.52 4.21 3.59
C THR A 30 -10.58 3.60 4.49
N ASP A 31 -10.16 3.01 5.61
CA ASP A 31 -11.01 2.34 6.57
C ASP A 31 -11.37 3.21 7.80
N GLY A 32 -10.77 4.41 7.90
CA GLY A 32 -10.98 5.34 9.01
C GLY A 32 -10.27 4.96 10.31
N ASN A 33 -9.51 3.87 10.36
CA ASN A 33 -8.86 3.40 11.59
C ASN A 33 -7.66 4.25 12.00
N ALA A 34 -7.11 5.06 11.10
CA ALA A 34 -6.03 5.98 11.42
C ALA A 34 -6.39 6.96 12.55
N GLN A 35 -7.68 7.30 12.73
CA GLN A 35 -8.16 8.17 13.82
C GLN A 35 -7.80 7.68 15.22
N TYR A 36 -7.56 6.38 15.42
CA TYR A 36 -7.20 5.81 16.73
C TYR A 36 -5.70 5.94 17.05
N VAL A 37 -4.88 6.35 16.07
CA VAL A 37 -3.42 6.42 16.22
C VAL A 37 -2.82 7.79 15.90
N THR A 38 -3.52 8.63 15.13
CA THR A 38 -3.03 9.97 14.76
C THR A 38 -4.15 10.92 14.37
N ASP A 39 -3.94 12.24 14.58
CA ASP A 39 -4.80 13.30 14.06
C ASP A 39 -4.38 13.77 12.64
N ASN A 40 -3.22 13.31 12.14
CA ASN A 40 -2.69 13.70 10.84
C ASN A 40 -3.16 12.74 9.73
N TYR A 41 -4.45 12.69 9.46
CA TYR A 41 -5.01 11.82 8.42
C TYR A 41 -6.10 12.52 7.59
N LYS A 42 -6.33 12.01 6.41
CA LYS A 42 -7.51 12.28 5.58
C LYS A 42 -8.25 10.96 5.36
N LEU A 43 -9.53 10.96 5.71
CA LEU A 43 -10.42 9.84 5.35
C LEU A 43 -10.69 9.87 3.84
N ILE A 44 -10.39 8.77 3.18
CA ILE A 44 -10.63 8.58 1.74
C ILE A 44 -11.91 7.76 1.59
N THR A 45 -13.00 8.45 1.33
CA THR A 45 -14.33 7.85 1.18
C THR A 45 -15.13 8.67 0.16
N ASP A 46 -16.29 8.15 -0.26
CA ASP A 46 -17.21 8.93 -1.08
C ASP A 46 -17.67 10.20 -0.33
N GLU A 47 -17.55 11.34 -0.99
CA GLU A 47 -18.08 12.59 -0.48
C GLU A 47 -19.48 12.82 -1.06
N VAL A 48 -20.43 13.11 -0.17
CA VAL A 48 -21.84 13.31 -0.54
C VAL A 48 -22.27 14.73 -0.20
N THR A 49 -22.67 15.49 -1.19
CA THR A 49 -23.11 16.87 -1.02
C THR A 49 -24.56 17.02 -1.48
N PRO A 50 -25.47 17.48 -0.61
CA PRO A 50 -26.83 17.83 -1.00
C PRO A 50 -26.82 18.97 -2.04
N ASN A 51 -27.61 18.84 -3.13
CA ASN A 51 -27.79 19.86 -4.13
C ASN A 51 -29.27 19.97 -4.47
N GLY A 52 -30.02 20.74 -3.68
CA GLY A 52 -31.47 20.82 -3.76
C GLY A 52 -32.14 19.48 -3.47
N ARG A 53 -32.89 18.96 -4.44
CA ARG A 53 -33.52 17.62 -4.37
C ARG A 53 -32.63 16.50 -4.87
N MET A 54 -31.43 16.81 -5.33
CA MET A 54 -30.44 15.85 -5.84
C MET A 54 -29.30 15.69 -4.85
N VAL A 55 -28.55 14.64 -5.02
CA VAL A 55 -27.34 14.36 -4.26
C VAL A 55 -26.18 14.23 -5.24
N LEU A 56 -25.18 15.06 -5.05
CA LEU A 56 -23.92 14.92 -5.77
C LEU A 56 -23.02 13.97 -4.98
N ARG A 57 -22.52 12.94 -5.66
CA ARG A 57 -21.59 11.97 -5.09
C ARG A 57 -20.28 12.02 -5.85
N LYS A 58 -19.22 12.35 -5.13
CA LYS A 58 -17.84 12.25 -5.58
C LYS A 58 -17.25 10.95 -5.04
N LEU A 59 -16.73 10.11 -5.92
CA LEU A 59 -16.26 8.80 -5.52
C LEU A 59 -14.92 8.88 -4.74
N ALA A 60 -14.69 7.94 -3.86
CA ALA A 60 -13.47 7.86 -3.03
C ALA A 60 -12.18 7.92 -3.85
N TRP A 61 -12.14 7.32 -5.04
CA TRP A 61 -10.98 7.42 -5.92
C TRP A 61 -10.73 8.83 -6.46
N GLU A 62 -11.78 9.62 -6.66
CA GLU A 62 -11.67 11.04 -7.04
C GLU A 62 -11.09 11.85 -5.87
N VAL A 63 -11.55 11.56 -4.63
CA VAL A 63 -11.01 12.15 -3.39
C VAL A 63 -9.53 11.80 -3.23
N PHE A 64 -9.15 10.54 -3.45
CA PHE A 64 -7.74 10.11 -3.40
C PHE A 64 -6.87 10.86 -4.41
N LYS A 65 -7.35 11.03 -5.65
CA LYS A 65 -6.61 11.78 -6.68
C LYS A 65 -6.45 13.26 -6.35
N GLU A 66 -7.46 13.89 -5.76
CA GLU A 66 -7.34 15.28 -5.31
C GLU A 66 -6.36 15.44 -4.16
N GLU A 67 -6.32 14.50 -3.21
CA GLU A 67 -5.28 14.52 -2.18
C GLU A 67 -3.89 14.32 -2.78
N LEU A 68 -3.76 13.45 -3.79
CA LEU A 68 -2.50 13.30 -4.53
C LEU A 68 -2.08 14.61 -5.21
N GLU A 69 -2.99 15.35 -5.84
CA GLU A 69 -2.71 16.65 -6.47
C GLU A 69 -2.26 17.70 -5.44
N LYS A 70 -2.85 17.70 -4.23
CA LYS A 70 -2.39 18.57 -3.13
C LYS A 70 -0.97 18.20 -2.69
N LEU A 71 -0.65 16.91 -2.62
CA LEU A 71 0.70 16.44 -2.28
C LEU A 71 1.71 16.80 -3.38
N GLU A 72 1.32 16.75 -4.66
CA GLU A 72 2.14 17.20 -5.79
C GLU A 72 2.42 18.71 -5.75
N ALA A 73 1.43 19.51 -5.30
CA ALA A 73 1.60 20.94 -5.10
C ALA A 73 2.51 21.31 -3.92
N GLY A 74 2.75 20.35 -3.02
CA GLY A 74 3.64 20.49 -1.88
C GLY A 74 2.91 20.41 -0.54
N THR A 75 3.58 19.82 0.45
CA THR A 75 3.09 19.68 1.82
C THR A 75 4.21 19.86 2.83
N LYS A 76 3.84 20.16 4.09
CA LYS A 76 4.76 20.16 5.24
C LYS A 76 5.17 18.76 5.69
N HIS A 77 4.41 17.75 5.29
CA HIS A 77 4.64 16.37 5.72
C HIS A 77 5.83 15.76 4.98
N LYS A 78 6.58 14.90 5.66
CA LYS A 78 7.75 14.21 5.12
C LYS A 78 7.47 12.76 4.74
N THR A 79 6.46 12.16 5.38
CA THR A 79 6.06 10.78 5.17
C THR A 79 4.58 10.70 4.82
N ILE A 80 4.27 10.10 3.69
CA ILE A 80 2.89 9.84 3.24
C ILE A 80 2.59 8.36 3.40
N ILE A 81 1.48 8.05 4.04
CA ILE A 81 1.05 6.68 4.34
C ILE A 81 -0.26 6.42 3.60
N VAL A 82 -0.37 5.30 2.90
CA VAL A 82 -1.62 4.82 2.29
C VAL A 82 -2.09 3.59 3.07
N ASP A 83 -3.20 3.71 3.74
CA ASP A 83 -3.77 2.70 4.63
C ASP A 83 -5.29 2.55 4.39
N LEU A 84 -5.77 1.57 3.60
CA LEU A 84 -5.15 0.38 3.01
C LEU A 84 -5.03 0.46 1.47
N VAL A 85 -4.03 -0.22 0.92
CA VAL A 85 -3.77 -0.23 -0.55
C VAL A 85 -4.82 -1.02 -1.31
N GLU A 86 -5.29 -2.16 -0.80
CA GLU A 86 -6.33 -2.97 -1.42
C GLU A 86 -7.64 -2.20 -1.59
N ASP A 87 -8.02 -1.39 -0.59
CA ASP A 87 -9.21 -0.55 -0.66
C ASP A 87 -9.08 0.51 -1.75
N THR A 88 -7.89 1.14 -1.87
CA THR A 88 -7.66 2.11 -2.94
C THR A 88 -7.79 1.48 -4.32
N TYR A 89 -7.43 0.20 -4.48
CA TYR A 89 -7.62 -0.53 -5.73
C TYR A 89 -9.10 -0.78 -6.02
N GLU A 90 -9.87 -1.18 -5.00
CA GLU A 90 -11.32 -1.35 -5.13
C GLU A 90 -12.04 -0.03 -5.46
N MET A 91 -11.68 1.07 -4.79
CA MET A 91 -12.19 2.41 -5.09
C MET A 91 -11.91 2.81 -6.54
N CYS A 92 -10.72 2.51 -7.04
CA CYS A 92 -10.35 2.72 -8.44
C CYS A 92 -11.21 1.88 -9.39
N ARG A 93 -11.52 0.62 -9.05
CA ARG A 93 -12.40 -0.24 -9.85
C ARG A 93 -13.81 0.34 -9.96
N LEU A 94 -14.41 0.73 -8.82
CA LEU A 94 -15.75 1.33 -8.80
C LEU A 94 -15.81 2.66 -9.59
N TYR A 95 -14.79 3.50 -9.47
CA TYR A 95 -14.65 4.69 -10.29
C TYR A 95 -14.60 4.38 -11.79
N MET A 96 -13.82 3.37 -12.17
CA MET A 96 -13.68 2.97 -13.57
C MET A 96 -14.95 2.33 -14.11
N TYR A 97 -15.70 1.56 -13.31
CA TYR A 97 -17.01 1.03 -13.72
C TYR A 97 -17.99 2.16 -14.05
N LYS A 98 -18.08 3.16 -13.18
CA LYS A 98 -18.91 4.35 -13.46
C LYS A 98 -18.45 5.06 -14.73
N LYS A 99 -17.16 5.26 -14.92
CA LYS A 99 -16.57 5.92 -16.08
C LYS A 99 -16.79 5.16 -17.39
N LEU A 100 -16.80 3.85 -17.35
CA LEU A 100 -17.01 2.96 -18.49
C LEU A 100 -18.50 2.63 -18.71
N ASN A 101 -19.37 3.06 -17.80
CA ASN A 101 -20.81 2.72 -17.79
C ASN A 101 -21.05 1.20 -17.81
N ILE A 102 -20.35 0.48 -16.96
CA ILE A 102 -20.48 -0.96 -16.75
C ILE A 102 -20.82 -1.23 -15.28
N THR A 103 -21.42 -2.39 -15.01
CA THR A 103 -21.75 -2.83 -13.63
C THR A 103 -20.78 -3.91 -13.12
N HIS A 104 -20.19 -4.66 -14.04
CA HIS A 104 -19.22 -5.71 -13.72
C HIS A 104 -18.16 -5.81 -14.83
N GLU A 105 -16.97 -6.33 -14.50
CA GLU A 105 -15.90 -6.50 -15.49
C GLU A 105 -16.28 -7.43 -16.66
N SER A 106 -17.21 -8.36 -16.45
CA SER A 106 -17.72 -9.25 -17.50
C SER A 106 -18.50 -8.51 -18.60
N ASP A 107 -19.00 -7.31 -18.32
CA ASP A 107 -19.76 -6.51 -19.29
C ASP A 107 -18.86 -5.96 -20.42
N ASP A 108 -17.56 -5.76 -20.12
CA ASP A 108 -16.50 -5.44 -21.10
C ASP A 108 -15.21 -6.17 -20.66
N SER A 109 -15.28 -7.49 -20.59
CA SER A 109 -14.43 -8.34 -19.78
C SER A 109 -12.93 -8.17 -19.98
N PHE A 110 -12.46 -7.94 -21.19
CA PHE A 110 -11.03 -7.86 -21.44
C PHE A 110 -10.47 -6.45 -21.28
N ARG A 111 -11.24 -5.43 -21.66
CA ARG A 111 -10.78 -4.03 -21.66
C ARG A 111 -10.96 -3.35 -20.33
N ALA A 112 -12.00 -3.71 -19.57
CA ALA A 112 -12.27 -3.09 -18.27
C ALA A 112 -11.16 -3.39 -17.25
N TRP A 113 -10.73 -4.64 -17.12
CA TRP A 113 -9.63 -5.04 -16.24
C TRP A 113 -8.31 -4.33 -16.55
N ASP A 114 -7.99 -4.20 -17.83
CA ASP A 114 -6.77 -3.53 -18.24
C ASP A 114 -6.82 -2.02 -17.98
N LYS A 115 -7.96 -1.39 -18.25
CA LYS A 115 -8.18 0.02 -17.99
C LYS A 115 -8.13 0.32 -16.49
N CYS A 116 -8.80 -0.48 -15.64
CA CYS A 116 -8.75 -0.32 -14.17
C CYS A 116 -7.30 -0.43 -13.66
N ARG A 117 -6.59 -1.47 -14.09
CA ARG A 117 -5.18 -1.67 -13.70
C ARG A 117 -4.29 -0.52 -14.16
N THR A 118 -4.49 -0.02 -15.38
CA THR A 118 -3.70 1.09 -15.94
C THR A 118 -3.95 2.38 -15.16
N GLU A 119 -5.21 2.74 -14.90
CA GLU A 119 -5.59 3.90 -14.08
C GLU A 119 -4.94 3.81 -12.69
N TYR A 120 -5.10 2.68 -12.02
CA TYR A 120 -4.54 2.47 -10.68
C TYR A 120 -3.03 2.59 -10.66
N LEU A 121 -2.33 1.83 -11.50
CA LEU A 121 -0.86 1.80 -11.50
C LEU A 121 -0.24 3.11 -11.97
N SER A 122 -0.91 3.87 -12.86
CA SER A 122 -0.44 5.20 -13.25
C SER A 122 -0.55 6.18 -12.09
N THR A 123 -1.65 6.15 -11.34
CA THR A 123 -1.86 7.01 -10.17
C THR A 123 -0.89 6.64 -9.04
N MET A 124 -0.71 5.35 -8.76
CA MET A 124 0.28 4.90 -7.75
C MET A 124 1.72 5.27 -8.15
N ARG A 125 2.04 5.27 -9.43
CA ARG A 125 3.37 5.73 -9.90
C ARG A 125 3.55 7.22 -9.67
N ARG A 126 2.53 8.06 -9.87
CA ARG A 126 2.58 9.49 -9.52
C ARG A 126 2.89 9.65 -8.04
N LEU A 127 2.17 8.96 -7.16
CA LEU A 127 2.42 8.96 -5.72
C LEU A 127 3.86 8.54 -5.39
N MET A 128 4.34 7.43 -5.97
CA MET A 128 5.71 6.92 -5.70
C MET A 128 6.81 7.85 -6.19
N ASN A 129 6.55 8.72 -7.17
CA ASN A 129 7.51 9.70 -7.67
C ASN A 129 7.59 10.97 -6.83
N LEU A 130 6.70 11.17 -5.85
CA LEU A 130 6.75 12.34 -4.97
C LEU A 130 8.02 12.36 -4.13
N PRO A 131 8.53 13.56 -3.78
CA PRO A 131 9.73 13.74 -2.97
C PRO A 131 9.45 13.57 -1.46
N TYR A 132 8.77 12.48 -1.08
CA TYR A 132 8.43 12.13 0.30
C TYR A 132 8.81 10.68 0.58
N ASP A 133 8.98 10.31 1.84
CA ASP A 133 8.93 8.92 2.25
C ASP A 133 7.50 8.40 2.03
N ILE A 134 7.33 7.22 1.44
CA ILE A 134 6.02 6.63 1.17
C ILE A 134 5.94 5.27 1.85
N VAL A 135 4.90 5.08 2.63
CA VAL A 135 4.58 3.79 3.25
C VAL A 135 3.23 3.32 2.71
N LEU A 136 3.23 2.16 2.08
CA LEU A 136 2.03 1.44 1.69
C LEU A 136 1.71 0.40 2.74
N ILE A 137 0.44 0.30 3.12
CA ILE A 137 -0.06 -0.68 4.08
C ILE A 137 -1.11 -1.56 3.41
N SER A 138 -1.02 -2.89 3.62
CA SER A 138 -2.01 -3.87 3.16
C SER A 138 -2.29 -4.90 4.24
N HIS A 139 -3.45 -5.54 4.17
CA HIS A 139 -3.64 -6.82 4.82
C HIS A 139 -2.92 -7.94 4.06
N GLU A 140 -2.68 -9.05 4.74
CA GLU A 140 -2.20 -10.27 4.10
C GLU A 140 -3.37 -11.11 3.59
N ASP A 141 -3.15 -11.81 2.48
CA ASP A 141 -4.01 -12.86 1.95
C ASP A 141 -3.29 -14.20 2.14
N THR A 142 -3.94 -15.11 2.86
CA THR A 142 -3.49 -16.48 3.11
C THR A 142 -4.44 -17.50 2.52
N SER A 143 -5.30 -17.09 1.58
CA SER A 143 -6.31 -17.95 0.96
C SER A 143 -5.79 -18.75 -0.24
N LYS A 144 -4.57 -18.44 -0.72
CA LYS A 144 -4.03 -19.03 -1.95
C LYS A 144 -3.00 -20.10 -1.66
N ASP A 145 -3.27 -21.31 -2.12
CA ASP A 145 -2.29 -22.38 -2.15
C ASP A 145 -1.42 -22.28 -3.42
N ILE A 146 -0.15 -22.55 -3.24
CA ILE A 146 0.84 -22.68 -4.32
C ILE A 146 1.52 -24.03 -4.23
N THR A 147 1.97 -24.54 -5.39
CA THR A 147 2.80 -25.74 -5.43
C THR A 147 4.27 -25.29 -5.52
N LYS A 148 5.07 -25.65 -4.50
CA LYS A 148 6.51 -25.42 -4.51
C LYS A 148 7.19 -26.21 -5.64
N LYS A 149 8.40 -25.83 -5.99
CA LYS A 149 9.26 -26.61 -6.91
C LYS A 149 9.50 -28.04 -6.44
N SER A 150 9.40 -28.28 -5.13
CA SER A 150 9.46 -29.63 -4.51
C SER A 150 8.22 -30.48 -4.76
N GLY A 151 7.15 -29.93 -5.34
CA GLY A 151 5.83 -30.59 -5.51
C GLY A 151 4.91 -30.51 -4.28
N GLU A 152 5.34 -29.87 -3.19
CA GLU A 152 4.55 -29.68 -1.96
C GLU A 152 3.58 -28.50 -2.15
N ASN A 153 2.30 -28.73 -1.79
CA ASN A 153 1.32 -27.65 -1.72
C ASN A 153 1.42 -26.92 -0.38
N ILE A 154 1.48 -25.60 -0.44
CA ILE A 154 1.59 -24.72 0.73
C ILE A 154 0.80 -23.45 0.52
N THR A 155 0.25 -22.89 1.58
CA THR A 155 -0.45 -21.62 1.55
C THR A 155 0.54 -20.46 1.34
N ALA A 156 0.34 -19.67 0.29
CA ALA A 156 1.12 -18.47 0.05
C ALA A 156 0.71 -17.34 1.00
N ILE A 157 1.68 -16.55 1.42
CA ILE A 157 1.47 -15.36 2.25
C ILE A 157 1.81 -14.14 1.42
N LYS A 158 0.79 -13.38 1.02
CA LYS A 158 0.90 -12.26 0.09
C LYS A 158 0.08 -11.06 0.56
N PRO A 159 0.38 -9.84 0.09
CA PRO A 159 -0.56 -8.72 0.23
C PRO A 159 -1.91 -9.04 -0.43
N ASN A 160 -3.01 -8.55 0.14
CA ASN A 160 -4.38 -8.77 -0.35
C ASN A 160 -4.67 -7.97 -1.63
N LEU A 161 -3.92 -8.28 -2.68
CA LEU A 161 -4.07 -7.72 -4.02
C LEU A 161 -3.87 -8.80 -5.08
N THR A 162 -4.39 -8.56 -6.29
CA THR A 162 -4.14 -9.48 -7.40
C THR A 162 -2.66 -9.51 -7.76
N ASP A 163 -2.14 -10.68 -8.13
CA ASP A 163 -0.70 -10.87 -8.45
C ASP A 163 -0.19 -9.88 -9.52
N LYS A 164 -1.02 -9.55 -10.52
CA LYS A 164 -0.65 -8.59 -11.57
C LYS A 164 -0.45 -7.16 -11.04
N VAL A 165 -1.21 -6.77 -10.02
CA VAL A 165 -1.09 -5.47 -9.36
C VAL A 165 0.03 -5.49 -8.34
N SER A 166 0.07 -6.51 -7.46
CA SER A 166 1.09 -6.67 -6.42
C SER A 166 2.51 -6.64 -6.98
N ASN A 167 2.78 -7.43 -8.04
CA ASN A 167 4.10 -7.51 -8.64
C ASN A 167 4.55 -6.16 -9.25
N LYS A 168 3.61 -5.42 -9.86
CA LYS A 168 3.93 -4.09 -10.41
C LYS A 168 4.16 -3.05 -9.30
N LEU A 169 3.36 -3.10 -8.25
CA LEU A 169 3.47 -2.18 -7.11
C LEU A 169 4.77 -2.45 -6.31
N ALA A 170 5.11 -3.73 -6.07
CA ALA A 170 6.38 -4.13 -5.46
C ALA A 170 7.60 -3.63 -6.26
N GLY A 171 7.48 -3.58 -7.59
CA GLY A 171 8.49 -2.97 -8.46
C GLY A 171 8.66 -1.46 -8.29
N MET A 172 7.74 -0.76 -7.62
CA MET A 172 7.80 0.69 -7.38
C MET A 172 8.39 1.04 -6.02
N VAL A 173 8.41 0.12 -5.06
CA VAL A 173 8.98 0.33 -3.72
C VAL A 173 10.41 -0.18 -3.61
N ALA A 174 11.12 0.26 -2.59
CA ALA A 174 12.47 -0.19 -2.30
C ALA A 174 12.50 -1.42 -1.38
N LEU A 175 11.44 -1.62 -0.59
CA LEU A 175 11.35 -2.70 0.38
C LEU A 175 9.90 -3.16 0.53
N VAL A 176 9.69 -4.48 0.56
CA VAL A 176 8.43 -5.13 0.93
C VAL A 176 8.69 -6.05 2.10
N GLY A 177 7.91 -5.90 3.18
CA GLY A 177 8.04 -6.73 4.37
C GLY A 177 6.71 -7.11 4.97
N ARG A 178 6.66 -8.28 5.61
CA ARG A 178 5.53 -8.78 6.36
C ARG A 178 5.63 -8.36 7.82
N THR A 179 4.58 -7.77 8.36
CA THR A 179 4.48 -7.51 9.80
C THR A 179 3.89 -8.71 10.52
N VAL A 180 4.52 -9.09 11.61
CA VAL A 180 4.11 -10.21 12.45
C VAL A 180 4.06 -9.75 13.90
N CYS A 181 2.98 -10.12 14.60
CA CYS A 181 2.89 -10.02 16.06
C CYS A 181 2.87 -11.45 16.62
N ASP A 182 3.86 -11.78 17.42
CA ASP A 182 3.95 -13.06 18.12
C ASP A 182 4.20 -12.81 19.62
N ASN A 183 3.30 -13.29 20.48
CA ASN A 183 3.36 -13.09 21.92
C ASN A 183 3.59 -11.64 22.38
N GLY A 184 3.06 -10.66 21.63
CA GLY A 184 3.22 -9.22 21.92
C GLY A 184 4.49 -8.59 21.36
N GLU A 185 5.36 -9.37 20.71
CA GLU A 185 6.51 -8.86 19.97
C GLU A 185 6.12 -8.58 18.52
N TYR A 186 6.35 -7.34 18.09
CA TYR A 186 6.07 -6.87 16.74
C TYR A 186 7.34 -6.83 15.91
N THR A 187 7.33 -7.54 14.78
CA THR A 187 8.49 -7.63 13.88
C THR A 187 8.13 -7.36 12.44
N LEU A 188 9.09 -6.87 11.66
CA LEU A 188 9.05 -6.80 10.20
C LEU A 188 9.95 -7.90 9.64
N GLN A 189 9.36 -8.80 8.90
CA GLN A 189 10.04 -9.90 8.21
C GLN A 189 10.25 -9.54 6.74
N ILE A 190 11.51 -9.45 6.33
CA ILE A 190 11.92 -9.21 4.94
C ILE A 190 12.41 -10.54 4.41
N LYS A 191 11.52 -11.30 3.79
CA LYS A 191 11.83 -12.62 3.23
C LYS A 191 11.63 -12.61 1.73
N THR A 192 12.54 -13.32 1.04
CA THR A 192 12.44 -13.57 -0.40
C THR A 192 12.45 -15.08 -0.58
N ASP A 193 11.29 -15.71 -0.42
CA ASP A 193 11.11 -17.15 -0.61
C ASP A 193 9.87 -17.44 -1.50
N GLU A 194 9.63 -18.72 -1.78
CA GLU A 194 8.50 -19.13 -2.64
C GLU A 194 7.14 -18.93 -1.97
N VAL A 195 7.09 -18.78 -0.66
CA VAL A 195 5.87 -18.75 0.16
C VAL A 195 5.47 -17.33 0.53
N THR A 196 6.45 -16.54 0.93
CA THR A 196 6.25 -15.20 1.50
C THR A 196 6.59 -14.14 0.45
N PHE A 197 5.62 -13.30 0.13
CA PHE A 197 5.83 -12.18 -0.79
C PHE A 197 6.64 -11.08 -0.10
N GLY A 198 7.87 -10.86 -0.51
CA GLY A 198 8.72 -9.85 0.12
C GLY A 198 10.05 -9.67 -0.58
N GLY A 199 10.91 -8.87 0.06
CA GLY A 199 12.24 -8.54 -0.45
C GLY A 199 12.39 -7.08 -0.83
N GLY A 200 13.44 -6.75 -1.58
CA GLY A 200 13.67 -5.37 -1.95
C GLY A 200 15.00 -5.11 -2.64
N ARG A 201 15.25 -3.82 -2.88
CA ARG A 201 16.45 -3.32 -3.58
C ARG A 201 17.59 -2.93 -2.65
N LEU A 202 17.42 -3.13 -1.34
CA LEU A 202 18.40 -2.74 -0.35
C LEU A 202 19.55 -3.75 -0.19
N GLY A 203 19.47 -4.90 -0.87
CA GLY A 203 20.42 -5.99 -0.72
C GLY A 203 20.25 -6.77 0.58
N ILE A 204 19.11 -6.63 1.22
CA ILE A 204 18.76 -7.27 2.49
C ILE A 204 17.80 -8.41 2.19
N ASN A 205 18.15 -9.61 2.56
CA ASN A 205 17.35 -10.81 2.37
C ASN A 205 17.28 -11.61 3.68
N ASN A 206 16.11 -12.19 3.96
CA ASN A 206 15.88 -13.06 5.11
C ASN A 206 16.22 -12.43 6.47
N VAL A 207 15.88 -11.16 6.65
CA VAL A 207 16.11 -10.39 7.87
C VAL A 207 14.78 -10.21 8.61
N VAL A 208 14.84 -10.31 9.93
CA VAL A 208 13.75 -9.97 10.84
C VAL A 208 14.26 -8.84 11.74
N VAL A 209 13.52 -7.74 11.76
CA VAL A 209 13.85 -6.58 12.60
C VAL A 209 12.65 -6.20 13.47
N PRO A 210 12.84 -5.55 14.61
CA PRO A 210 11.74 -4.96 15.37
C PRO A 210 10.90 -4.05 14.48
N LEU A 211 9.58 -4.07 14.64
CA LEU A 211 8.65 -3.23 13.91
C LEU A 211 8.67 -1.81 14.49
N ASP A 212 9.77 -1.13 14.31
CA ASP A 212 10.05 0.23 14.75
C ASP A 212 10.52 1.09 13.58
N TRP A 213 10.03 2.32 13.48
CA TRP A 213 10.35 3.21 12.37
C TRP A 213 11.84 3.51 12.24
N LYS A 214 12.52 3.69 13.38
CA LYS A 214 13.97 3.98 13.40
C LYS A 214 14.77 2.78 12.92
N GLU A 215 14.45 1.58 13.42
CA GLU A 215 15.14 0.34 13.03
C GLU A 215 14.97 0.05 11.54
N VAL A 216 13.75 0.18 11.02
CA VAL A 216 13.49 0.01 9.58
C VAL A 216 14.15 1.10 8.74
N SER A 217 14.20 2.34 9.23
CA SER A 217 14.88 3.46 8.55
C SER A 217 16.38 3.23 8.43
N ASN A 218 17.01 2.62 9.43
CA ASN A 218 18.43 2.28 9.42
C ASN A 218 18.79 1.33 8.27
N LEU A 219 17.88 0.45 7.84
CA LEU A 219 18.08 -0.42 6.69
C LEU A 219 18.29 0.35 5.37
N PHE A 220 17.65 1.51 5.24
CA PHE A 220 17.82 2.38 4.07
C PHE A 220 19.12 3.20 4.13
N GLU A 221 19.62 3.48 5.33
CA GLU A 221 20.85 4.26 5.55
C GLU A 221 22.09 3.40 5.38
N ALA A 222 22.09 2.18 5.88
CA ALA A 222 23.21 1.23 5.73
C ALA A 222 23.60 1.02 4.26
N LYS A 223 22.67 1.09 3.32
CA LYS A 223 22.94 1.02 1.89
C LYS A 223 23.63 2.26 1.32
N LYS A 224 23.46 3.45 1.91
CA LYS A 224 24.14 4.66 1.44
C LYS A 224 25.64 4.58 1.67
N ASP A 225 26.06 3.97 2.77
CA ASP A 225 27.46 3.92 3.18
C ASP A 225 28.21 2.75 2.53
N GLY A 226 27.52 1.63 2.20
CA GLY A 226 28.09 0.48 1.51
C GLY A 226 28.26 0.63 -0.02
N GLY A 227 27.77 1.71 -0.60
CA GLY A 227 27.83 1.97 -2.06
C GLY A 227 29.05 2.83 -2.50
N LYS A 228 30.02 3.04 -1.64
CA LYS A 228 31.26 3.82 -1.91
C LYS A 228 32.54 2.98 -1.97
N ASN A 229 32.41 1.70 -2.28
CA ASN A 229 33.59 0.85 -2.59
C ASN A 229 33.52 0.37 -4.03
#